data_7577e799560bb5f9be1715ebb3543994
#
_entry.id   7577e799560bb5f9be1715ebb3543994
#
_cell.length_a   1.000
_cell.length_b   1.000
_cell.length_c   1.000
_cell.angle_alpha   90.00
_cell.angle_beta   90.00
_cell.angle_gamma   90.00
#
_symmetry.space_group_name_H-M   'P 1'
#
loop_
_entity.id
_entity.type
_entity.pdbx_description
1 polymer ?
#
loop_
_entity_poly.entity_id
_entity_poly.type
_entity_poly.pdbx_seq_one_letter_code
_entity_poly.pdbx_strand_id
1 'polypeptide(L)'
;MLHDVVIIGAGPVGATLALALADADLDVVALDSRAEGTVGRGDRSLALSHGARLIFERLGVWSAVAAAPAAVTPIMAIDISQRGGFGHARLDAGEQGLPALGYVVSYRALQAALDAALARSGCEIRYDCAATRIGATPAYATIEATQGGAAFESTARLVALADGGGELADKARRSHDYGQVALVGKLTPREPHHGVAFERFTPEGPMALLPLGNRYGLVWTTTPARANALLALSDAEFLAQLADRFGSKAALRHDALSGFEHIAERQTFPLRLEYASRIVDERRVLLGNAAQALHPVAGQGFNLGLRDAYELAQELLATPREAIGARDHLAAYARRRRPDRIAGIAFTHGLLGVFGTDAPLLSWPRGLALTLLDSLPVVKHAFTRAMLFGIHQGTL
;
A
#
# COMPACT_ATOMS: atom_id res chain seq x y z
N MET A 1 -32.32 11.86 2.14
CA MET A 1 -31.53 12.81 1.30
C MET A 1 -30.67 11.95 0.37
N LEU A 2 -30.60 12.28 -0.92
CA LEU A 2 -29.80 11.50 -1.88
C LEU A 2 -28.44 12.17 -2.05
N HIS A 3 -27.39 11.61 -1.45
CA HIS A 3 -26.01 12.05 -1.65
C HIS A 3 -25.48 11.68 -3.05
N ASP A 4 -24.53 12.44 -3.56
CA ASP A 4 -23.85 12.06 -4.81
C ASP A 4 -22.89 10.90 -4.58
N VAL A 5 -22.08 10.98 -3.50
CA VAL A 5 -21.12 9.95 -3.13
C VAL A 5 -21.16 9.71 -1.61
N VAL A 6 -21.34 8.46 -1.22
CA VAL A 6 -21.10 8.01 0.15
C VAL A 6 -19.81 7.18 0.15
N ILE A 7 -18.84 7.59 0.97
CA ILE A 7 -17.57 6.89 1.15
C ILE A 7 -17.64 6.09 2.45
N ILE A 8 -17.42 4.79 2.40
CA ILE A 8 -17.40 3.93 3.58
C ILE A 8 -15.94 3.65 3.94
N GLY A 9 -15.51 4.20 5.08
CA GLY A 9 -14.15 4.21 5.58
C GLY A 9 -13.39 5.49 5.24
N ALA A 10 -13.03 6.30 6.24
CA ALA A 10 -12.17 7.49 6.13
C ALA A 10 -10.69 7.19 6.50
N GLY A 11 -10.24 5.96 6.29
CA GLY A 11 -8.82 5.63 6.27
C GLY A 11 -8.11 6.33 5.09
N PRO A 12 -6.78 6.17 4.93
CA PRO A 12 -6.02 6.97 3.95
C PRO A 12 -6.56 6.91 2.52
N VAL A 13 -7.14 5.79 2.09
CA VAL A 13 -7.71 5.64 0.74
C VAL A 13 -9.02 6.42 0.60
N GLY A 14 -9.95 6.26 1.57
CA GLY A 14 -11.23 6.98 1.55
C GLY A 14 -11.05 8.49 1.79
N ALA A 15 -10.14 8.86 2.69
CA ALA A 15 -9.77 10.26 2.92
C ALA A 15 -9.17 10.93 1.67
N THR A 16 -8.37 10.18 0.90
CA THR A 16 -7.83 10.65 -0.39
C THR A 16 -8.96 10.96 -1.38
N LEU A 17 -9.96 10.06 -1.48
CA LEU A 17 -11.12 10.29 -2.33
C LEU A 17 -11.93 11.50 -1.86
N ALA A 18 -12.23 11.59 -0.56
CA ALA A 18 -13.00 12.68 0.02
C ALA A 18 -12.33 14.04 -0.22
N LEU A 19 -11.02 14.16 0.06
CA LEU A 19 -10.24 15.37 -0.16
C LEU A 19 -10.16 15.76 -1.64
N ALA A 20 -10.02 14.77 -2.54
CA ALA A 20 -9.95 15.03 -3.96
C ALA A 20 -11.29 15.52 -4.56
N LEU A 21 -12.40 15.34 -3.83
CA LEU A 21 -13.73 15.81 -4.20
C LEU A 21 -14.18 17.04 -3.39
N ALA A 22 -13.40 17.51 -2.41
CA ALA A 22 -13.83 18.50 -1.45
C ALA A 22 -14.22 19.86 -2.06
N ASP A 23 -13.56 20.26 -3.14
CA ASP A 23 -13.84 21.52 -3.86
C ASP A 23 -14.86 21.35 -4.99
N ALA A 24 -15.45 20.16 -5.15
CA ALA A 24 -16.43 19.90 -6.18
C ALA A 24 -17.84 20.30 -5.71
N ASP A 25 -18.70 20.68 -6.66
CA ASP A 25 -20.14 20.87 -6.40
C ASP A 25 -20.85 19.49 -6.32
N LEU A 26 -20.37 18.63 -5.40
CA LEU A 26 -20.91 17.30 -5.12
C LEU A 26 -21.22 17.14 -3.65
N ASP A 27 -22.34 16.53 -3.34
CA ASP A 27 -22.72 16.16 -1.98
C ASP A 27 -22.02 14.84 -1.60
N VAL A 28 -20.90 14.96 -0.87
CA VAL A 28 -20.03 13.87 -0.46
C VAL A 28 -20.05 13.69 1.05
N VAL A 29 -20.36 12.49 1.52
CA VAL A 29 -20.30 12.16 2.94
C VAL A 29 -19.42 10.91 3.16
N ALA A 30 -18.56 10.93 4.19
CA ALA A 30 -17.77 9.79 4.61
C ALA A 30 -18.31 9.20 5.92
N LEU A 31 -18.47 7.87 5.98
CA LEU A 31 -18.85 7.13 7.17
C LEU A 31 -17.64 6.35 7.67
N ASP A 32 -17.22 6.58 8.91
CA ASP A 32 -16.11 5.87 9.52
C ASP A 32 -16.48 5.28 10.88
N SER A 33 -16.19 4.00 11.07
CA SER A 33 -16.46 3.30 12.32
C SER A 33 -15.52 3.69 13.46
N ARG A 34 -14.42 4.42 13.18
CA ARG A 34 -13.53 4.97 14.21
C ARG A 34 -14.24 6.09 14.97
N ALA A 35 -13.91 6.22 16.25
CA ALA A 35 -14.21 7.44 17.00
C ALA A 35 -13.36 8.60 16.47
N GLU A 36 -13.90 9.80 16.50
CA GLU A 36 -13.21 11.02 16.10
C GLU A 36 -11.88 11.19 16.87
N GLY A 37 -10.84 11.63 16.19
CA GLY A 37 -9.52 11.85 16.79
C GLY A 37 -8.75 10.54 17.10
N THR A 38 -9.33 9.36 16.85
CA THR A 38 -8.63 8.11 17.08
C THR A 38 -7.89 7.65 15.81
N VAL A 39 -6.68 7.17 16.00
CA VAL A 39 -5.92 6.47 14.94
C VAL A 39 -5.94 4.99 15.27
N GLY A 40 -6.19 4.15 14.27
CA GLY A 40 -6.26 2.69 14.44
C GLY A 40 -5.07 2.12 15.20
N ARG A 41 -5.20 0.89 15.70
CA ARG A 41 -4.23 0.24 16.61
C ARG A 41 -2.83 0.18 16.01
N GLY A 42 -1.86 0.70 16.76
CA GLY A 42 -0.43 0.65 16.45
C GLY A 42 0.01 1.68 15.38
N ASP A 43 1.29 2.07 15.44
CA ASP A 43 1.92 2.91 14.43
C ASP A 43 2.75 2.05 13.49
N ARG A 44 2.14 1.62 12.40
CA ARG A 44 2.82 0.89 11.33
C ARG A 44 3.48 1.85 10.35
N SER A 45 4.60 1.46 9.80
CA SER A 45 5.25 2.19 8.72
C SER A 45 4.64 1.80 7.37
N LEU A 46 4.46 2.79 6.50
CA LEU A 46 3.98 2.62 5.14
C LEU A 46 5.08 3.04 4.16
N ALA A 47 5.30 2.24 3.12
CA ALA A 47 6.16 2.61 2.01
C ALA A 47 5.31 3.29 0.92
N LEU A 48 5.44 4.61 0.80
CA LEU A 48 4.82 5.41 -0.25
C LEU A 48 5.75 5.50 -1.46
N SER A 49 5.22 5.28 -2.66
CA SER A 49 5.94 5.63 -3.88
C SER A 49 6.01 7.15 -4.07
N HIS A 50 6.91 7.62 -4.92
CA HIS A 50 6.98 9.03 -5.27
C HIS A 50 5.64 9.54 -5.85
N GLY A 51 4.96 8.75 -6.67
CA GLY A 51 3.63 9.08 -7.19
C GLY A 51 2.56 9.25 -6.09
N ALA A 52 2.56 8.39 -5.06
CA ALA A 52 1.66 8.54 -3.92
C ALA A 52 1.93 9.84 -3.12
N ARG A 53 3.21 10.21 -2.97
CA ARG A 53 3.57 11.51 -2.39
C ARG A 53 2.98 12.68 -3.19
N LEU A 54 3.07 12.64 -4.51
CA LEU A 54 2.51 13.72 -5.37
C LEU A 54 0.99 13.84 -5.21
N ILE A 55 0.26 12.73 -5.03
CA ILE A 55 -1.18 12.79 -4.70
C ILE A 55 -1.39 13.59 -3.41
N PHE A 56 -0.68 13.25 -2.32
CA PHE A 56 -0.82 13.97 -1.05
C PHE A 56 -0.36 15.42 -1.12
N GLU A 57 0.60 15.74 -1.98
CA GLU A 57 1.04 17.11 -2.22
C GLU A 57 -0.05 17.95 -2.91
N ARG A 58 -0.71 17.40 -3.94
CA ARG A 58 -1.85 18.05 -4.63
C ARG A 58 -3.05 18.25 -3.71
N LEU A 59 -3.26 17.33 -2.76
CA LEU A 59 -4.31 17.43 -1.75
C LEU A 59 -3.94 18.33 -0.55
N GLY A 60 -2.76 18.99 -0.57
CA GLY A 60 -2.31 19.86 0.51
C GLY A 60 -1.98 19.14 1.83
N VAL A 61 -1.84 17.79 1.79
CA VAL A 61 -1.61 16.96 2.99
C VAL A 61 -0.13 16.76 3.27
N TRP A 62 0.70 16.70 2.23
CA TRP A 62 2.10 16.28 2.35
C TRP A 62 2.93 17.13 3.30
N SER A 63 2.77 18.45 3.28
CA SER A 63 3.51 19.37 4.16
C SER A 63 3.27 19.06 5.64
N ALA A 64 2.04 18.74 6.03
CA ALA A 64 1.70 18.38 7.40
C ALA A 64 2.30 17.03 7.80
N VAL A 65 2.32 16.04 6.91
CA VAL A 65 2.99 14.75 7.15
C VAL A 65 4.48 14.94 7.33
N ALA A 66 5.12 15.74 6.47
CA ALA A 66 6.56 15.99 6.49
C ALA A 66 7.01 16.83 7.70
N ALA A 67 6.14 17.66 8.24
CA ALA A 67 6.43 18.47 9.43
C ALA A 67 6.39 17.66 10.74
N ALA A 68 5.78 16.47 10.76
CA ALA A 68 5.73 15.63 11.95
C ALA A 68 7.13 15.02 12.24
N PRO A 69 7.64 15.12 13.48
CA PRO A 69 8.99 14.64 13.83
C PRO A 69 9.18 13.16 13.47
N ALA A 70 10.27 12.86 12.74
CA ALA A 70 10.64 11.50 12.30
C ALA A 70 9.53 10.70 11.58
N ALA A 71 8.49 11.38 11.08
CA ALA A 71 7.35 10.72 10.44
C ALA A 71 7.63 10.31 8.99
N VAL A 72 8.65 10.90 8.34
CA VAL A 72 8.98 10.67 6.93
C VAL A 72 10.46 10.40 6.77
N THR A 73 10.79 9.30 6.07
CA THR A 73 12.17 8.96 5.69
C THR A 73 12.24 8.69 4.19
N PRO A 74 13.06 9.42 3.42
CA PRO A 74 13.18 9.20 1.98
C PRO A 74 13.88 7.87 1.66
N ILE A 75 13.42 7.22 0.59
CA ILE A 75 14.07 6.07 -0.04
C ILE A 75 14.85 6.61 -1.24
N MET A 76 16.16 6.72 -1.09
CA MET A 76 17.05 7.26 -2.11
C MET A 76 17.44 6.21 -3.13
N ALA A 77 17.59 4.96 -2.68
CA ALA A 77 17.89 3.82 -3.53
C ALA A 77 17.23 2.56 -3.00
N ILE A 78 16.96 1.60 -3.90
CA ILE A 78 16.50 0.25 -3.58
C ILE A 78 17.50 -0.74 -4.13
N ASP A 79 18.05 -1.56 -3.25
CA ASP A 79 19.03 -2.59 -3.56
C ASP A 79 18.34 -3.95 -3.59
N ILE A 80 18.25 -4.57 -4.76
CA ILE A 80 17.49 -5.80 -5.01
C ILE A 80 18.47 -6.95 -5.25
N SER A 81 18.35 -8.02 -4.47
CA SER A 81 19.25 -9.16 -4.53
C SER A 81 18.53 -10.48 -4.25
N GLN A 82 19.21 -11.62 -4.53
CA GLN A 82 18.70 -12.95 -4.17
C GLN A 82 19.72 -13.74 -3.34
N ARG A 83 19.23 -14.61 -2.44
CA ARG A 83 20.08 -15.54 -1.70
C ARG A 83 20.39 -16.77 -2.54
N GLY A 84 21.65 -17.23 -2.50
CA GLY A 84 22.08 -18.46 -3.19
C GLY A 84 22.19 -18.36 -4.70
N GLY A 85 22.12 -17.16 -5.26
CA GLY A 85 22.29 -16.90 -6.70
C GLY A 85 23.11 -15.65 -6.97
N PHE A 86 23.44 -15.44 -8.24
CA PHE A 86 24.02 -14.20 -8.74
C PHE A 86 22.89 -13.24 -9.15
N GLY A 87 23.27 -12.02 -9.52
CA GLY A 87 22.32 -10.99 -9.98
C GLY A 87 21.92 -10.06 -8.86
N HIS A 88 21.95 -8.80 -9.21
CA HIS A 88 21.68 -7.67 -8.36
C HIS A 88 21.11 -6.57 -9.26
N ALA A 89 20.20 -5.79 -8.74
CA ALA A 89 19.72 -4.59 -9.39
C ALA A 89 19.62 -3.45 -8.36
N ARG A 90 20.08 -2.27 -8.75
CA ARG A 90 19.96 -1.06 -7.94
C ARG A 90 19.10 -0.04 -8.66
N LEU A 91 18.03 0.37 -8.02
CA LEU A 91 17.20 1.49 -8.45
C LEU A 91 17.64 2.72 -7.65
N ASP A 92 17.94 3.82 -8.32
CA ASP A 92 18.47 5.03 -7.69
C ASP A 92 17.63 6.25 -8.09
N ALA A 93 17.32 7.11 -7.12
CA ALA A 93 16.50 8.31 -7.33
C ALA A 93 17.18 9.30 -8.27
N GLY A 94 18.50 9.46 -8.15
CA GLY A 94 19.29 10.37 -9.01
C GLY A 94 19.27 9.92 -10.46
N GLU A 95 19.33 8.59 -10.74
CA GLU A 95 19.21 8.05 -12.11
C GLU A 95 17.82 8.35 -12.73
N GLN A 96 16.81 8.56 -11.89
CA GLN A 96 15.44 8.89 -12.32
C GLN A 96 15.16 10.40 -12.37
N GLY A 97 16.11 11.22 -11.95
CA GLY A 97 15.91 12.67 -11.81
C GLY A 97 14.90 13.04 -10.70
N LEU A 98 14.77 12.20 -9.68
CA LEU A 98 13.79 12.36 -8.59
C LEU A 98 14.48 12.67 -7.25
N PRO A 99 13.83 13.43 -6.36
CA PRO A 99 14.36 13.69 -5.02
C PRO A 99 14.40 12.43 -4.14
N ALA A 100 13.54 11.45 -4.41
CA ALA A 100 13.51 10.14 -3.80
C ALA A 100 12.64 9.19 -4.64
N LEU A 101 12.89 7.88 -4.59
CA LEU A 101 12.03 6.86 -5.21
C LEU A 101 10.69 6.72 -4.46
N GLY A 102 10.74 6.97 -3.15
CA GLY A 102 9.57 6.88 -2.28
C GLY A 102 9.92 7.34 -0.88
N TYR A 103 9.00 7.10 0.04
CA TYR A 103 9.12 7.55 1.42
C TYR A 103 8.54 6.50 2.37
N VAL A 104 9.23 6.21 3.43
CA VAL A 104 8.64 5.47 4.54
C VAL A 104 8.00 6.48 5.48
N VAL A 105 6.71 6.31 5.75
CA VAL A 105 5.92 7.24 6.57
C VAL A 105 5.24 6.52 7.73
N SER A 106 5.08 7.22 8.87
CA SER A 106 4.23 6.77 9.96
C SER A 106 2.77 6.79 9.53
N TYR A 107 2.06 5.67 9.70
CA TYR A 107 0.62 5.60 9.45
C TYR A 107 -0.14 6.60 10.32
N ARG A 108 0.25 6.73 11.59
CA ARG A 108 -0.36 7.66 12.54
C ARG A 108 -0.24 9.11 12.07
N ALA A 109 0.97 9.52 11.66
CA ALA A 109 1.20 10.88 11.18
C ALA A 109 0.43 11.16 9.89
N LEU A 110 0.40 10.20 8.96
CA LEU A 110 -0.38 10.33 7.72
C LEU A 110 -1.87 10.46 8.01
N GLN A 111 -2.44 9.58 8.86
CA GLN A 111 -3.86 9.62 9.19
C GLN A 111 -4.23 10.93 9.91
N ALA A 112 -3.42 11.39 10.86
CA ALA A 112 -3.65 12.65 11.56
C ALA A 112 -3.64 13.86 10.59
N ALA A 113 -2.71 13.87 9.62
CA ALA A 113 -2.66 14.91 8.60
C ALA A 113 -3.88 14.89 7.66
N LEU A 114 -4.36 13.70 7.30
CA LEU A 114 -5.55 13.51 6.49
C LEU A 114 -6.81 13.95 7.27
N ASP A 115 -6.97 13.53 8.52
CA ASP A 115 -8.10 13.92 9.36
C ASP A 115 -8.15 15.46 9.57
N ALA A 116 -6.99 16.08 9.79
CA ALA A 116 -6.88 17.53 9.89
C ALA A 116 -7.18 18.25 8.56
N ALA A 117 -6.83 17.67 7.42
CA ALA A 117 -7.17 18.22 6.10
C ALA A 117 -8.67 18.10 5.84
N LEU A 118 -9.27 16.96 6.14
CA LEU A 118 -10.72 16.73 6.01
C LEU A 118 -11.53 17.69 6.88
N ALA A 119 -11.12 17.92 8.12
CA ALA A 119 -11.80 18.88 9.00
C ALA A 119 -11.81 20.31 8.44
N ARG A 120 -10.82 20.69 7.61
CA ARG A 120 -10.75 22.02 6.96
C ARG A 120 -11.46 22.07 5.61
N SER A 121 -11.70 20.93 4.97
CA SER A 121 -12.24 20.87 3.61
C SER A 121 -13.75 21.09 3.52
N GLY A 122 -14.47 21.08 4.66
CA GLY A 122 -15.93 21.13 4.68
C GLY A 122 -16.61 19.82 4.27
N CYS A 123 -15.87 18.74 3.97
CA CYS A 123 -16.42 17.41 3.70
C CYS A 123 -17.08 16.85 4.96
N GLU A 124 -18.33 16.40 4.87
CA GLU A 124 -19.03 15.79 6.00
C GLU A 124 -18.44 14.42 6.31
N ILE A 125 -17.98 14.22 7.56
CA ILE A 125 -17.53 12.94 8.07
C ILE A 125 -18.35 12.55 9.28
N ARG A 126 -18.93 11.36 9.26
CA ARG A 126 -19.65 10.77 10.38
C ARG A 126 -18.76 9.72 11.03
N TYR A 127 -18.20 10.08 12.16
CA TYR A 127 -17.44 9.17 13.02
C TYR A 127 -18.38 8.32 13.90
N ASP A 128 -17.82 7.26 14.52
CA ASP A 128 -18.59 6.24 15.26
C ASP A 128 -19.75 5.68 14.44
N CYS A 129 -19.59 5.66 13.12
CA CYS A 129 -20.59 5.34 12.13
C CYS A 129 -20.18 4.08 11.34
N ALA A 130 -20.79 2.97 11.67
CA ALA A 130 -20.52 1.68 11.01
C ALA A 130 -21.62 1.34 10.00
N ALA A 131 -21.26 1.31 8.71
CA ALA A 131 -22.14 0.75 7.70
C ALA A 131 -22.26 -0.77 7.90
N THR A 132 -23.50 -1.28 7.86
CA THR A 132 -23.80 -2.70 8.12
C THR A 132 -24.29 -3.43 6.89
N ARG A 133 -24.91 -2.71 5.94
CA ARG A 133 -25.42 -3.27 4.71
C ARG A 133 -25.45 -2.24 3.58
N ILE A 134 -25.21 -2.70 2.37
CA ILE A 134 -25.37 -1.91 1.15
C ILE A 134 -26.34 -2.64 0.25
N GLY A 135 -27.44 -1.96 -0.10
CA GLY A 135 -28.37 -2.34 -1.15
C GLY A 135 -28.16 -1.44 -2.38
N ALA A 136 -28.59 -1.88 -3.55
CA ALA A 136 -28.54 -1.05 -4.74
C ALA A 136 -29.75 -1.32 -5.64
N THR A 137 -30.16 -0.26 -6.33
CA THR A 137 -31.14 -0.26 -7.42
C THR A 137 -30.47 0.40 -8.63
N PRO A 138 -31.03 0.30 -9.83
CA PRO A 138 -30.49 1.02 -10.98
C PRO A 138 -30.44 2.56 -10.79
N ALA A 139 -31.23 3.12 -9.87
CA ALA A 139 -31.31 4.55 -9.64
C ALA A 139 -30.36 5.07 -8.53
N TYR A 140 -30.22 4.31 -7.43
CA TYR A 140 -29.44 4.71 -6.27
C TYR A 140 -29.04 3.48 -5.42
N ALA A 141 -28.04 3.67 -4.56
CA ALA A 141 -27.70 2.73 -3.49
C ALA A 141 -28.33 3.14 -2.17
N THR A 142 -28.63 2.15 -1.31
CA THR A 142 -29.03 2.33 0.09
C THR A 142 -27.94 1.84 1.01
N ILE A 143 -27.67 2.56 2.07
CA ILE A 143 -26.67 2.24 3.08
C ILE A 143 -27.36 2.16 4.43
N GLU A 144 -27.45 0.98 5.02
CA GLU A 144 -27.84 0.81 6.41
C GLU A 144 -26.60 0.98 7.28
N ALA A 145 -26.70 1.84 8.30
CA ALA A 145 -25.57 2.13 9.19
C ALA A 145 -26.06 2.34 10.63
N THR A 146 -25.12 2.22 11.56
CA THR A 146 -25.35 2.53 12.98
C THR A 146 -24.40 3.64 13.41
N GLN A 147 -24.89 4.63 14.15
CA GLN A 147 -24.10 5.69 14.75
C GLN A 147 -24.51 5.87 16.22
N GLY A 148 -23.54 5.74 17.13
CA GLY A 148 -23.86 5.81 18.57
C GLY A 148 -24.88 4.78 19.04
N GLY A 149 -25.01 3.64 18.36
CA GLY A 149 -25.99 2.58 18.64
C GLY A 149 -27.37 2.78 17.99
N ALA A 150 -27.65 3.93 17.35
CA ALA A 150 -28.88 4.18 16.61
C ALA A 150 -28.70 3.77 15.13
N ALA A 151 -29.65 2.98 14.61
CA ALA A 151 -29.68 2.62 13.19
C ALA A 151 -30.27 3.77 12.36
N PHE A 152 -29.69 4.00 11.17
CA PHE A 152 -30.22 4.92 10.19
C PHE A 152 -29.97 4.39 8.77
N GLU A 153 -30.69 4.94 7.81
CA GLU A 153 -30.53 4.68 6.40
C GLU A 153 -30.09 5.94 5.64
N SER A 154 -29.18 5.78 4.71
CA SER A 154 -28.73 6.81 3.79
C SER A 154 -28.86 6.32 2.36
N THR A 155 -28.97 7.24 1.39
CA THR A 155 -29.02 6.92 -0.03
C THR A 155 -27.97 7.71 -0.81
N ALA A 156 -27.41 7.08 -1.86
CA ALA A 156 -26.38 7.70 -2.67
C ALA A 156 -26.48 7.30 -4.16
N ARG A 157 -26.01 8.19 -5.04
CA ARG A 157 -25.81 7.85 -6.45
C ARG A 157 -24.69 6.82 -6.61
N LEU A 158 -23.65 6.93 -5.77
CA LEU A 158 -22.50 6.02 -5.74
C LEU A 158 -22.05 5.76 -4.30
N VAL A 159 -21.77 4.51 -3.99
CA VAL A 159 -21.06 4.11 -2.76
C VAL A 159 -19.64 3.72 -3.12
N ALA A 160 -18.65 4.38 -2.51
CA ALA A 160 -17.24 4.05 -2.58
C ALA A 160 -16.81 3.30 -1.31
N LEU A 161 -16.54 2.00 -1.42
CA LEU A 161 -16.15 1.16 -0.30
C LEU A 161 -14.63 1.16 -0.14
N ALA A 162 -14.15 1.81 0.93
CA ALA A 162 -12.73 1.95 1.31
C ALA A 162 -12.48 1.51 2.77
N ASP A 163 -13.25 0.56 3.27
CA ASP A 163 -13.31 0.08 4.67
C ASP A 163 -12.14 -0.82 5.09
N GLY A 164 -11.15 -1.00 4.22
CA GLY A 164 -10.00 -1.86 4.49
C GLY A 164 -10.23 -3.35 4.18
N GLY A 165 -11.35 -3.71 3.56
CA GLY A 165 -11.67 -5.09 3.17
C GLY A 165 -12.49 -5.85 4.20
N GLY A 166 -13.33 -5.13 4.95
CA GLY A 166 -14.29 -5.70 5.91
C GLY A 166 -15.41 -6.51 5.26
N GLU A 167 -16.43 -6.84 6.04
CA GLU A 167 -17.54 -7.74 5.67
C GLU A 167 -18.44 -7.21 4.53
N LEU A 168 -18.42 -5.90 4.27
CA LEU A 168 -19.21 -5.26 3.22
C LEU A 168 -18.65 -5.49 1.82
N ALA A 169 -17.36 -5.86 1.72
CA ALA A 169 -16.77 -6.28 0.47
C ALA A 169 -17.38 -7.63 0.04
N ASP A 170 -17.73 -7.73 -1.25
CA ASP A 170 -18.44 -8.85 -1.83
C ASP A 170 -17.84 -10.23 -1.45
N LYS A 171 -18.71 -11.21 -1.21
CA LYS A 171 -18.35 -12.61 -0.96
C LYS A 171 -17.61 -13.28 -2.15
N ALA A 172 -17.66 -12.69 -3.35
CA ALA A 172 -16.95 -13.17 -4.54
C ALA A 172 -15.45 -12.75 -4.59
N ARG A 173 -14.79 -12.64 -3.43
CA ARG A 173 -13.34 -12.42 -3.37
C ARG A 173 -12.59 -13.71 -3.65
N ARG A 174 -11.54 -13.60 -4.47
CA ARG A 174 -10.54 -14.64 -4.62
C ARG A 174 -9.48 -14.46 -3.54
N SER A 175 -9.17 -15.53 -2.84
CA SER A 175 -8.12 -15.57 -1.83
C SER A 175 -7.07 -16.61 -2.22
N HIS A 176 -5.80 -16.26 -2.03
CA HIS A 176 -4.69 -17.18 -2.12
C HIS A 176 -3.86 -17.04 -0.84
N ASP A 177 -3.86 -18.08 -0.03
CA ASP A 177 -3.03 -18.17 1.16
C ASP A 177 -1.65 -18.68 0.76
N TYR A 178 -0.60 -17.91 1.02
CA TYR A 178 0.78 -18.30 0.73
C TYR A 178 1.35 -19.25 1.79
N GLY A 179 0.61 -19.54 2.88
CA GLY A 179 1.13 -20.29 4.03
C GLY A 179 2.27 -19.54 4.73
N GLN A 180 2.34 -18.24 4.60
CA GLN A 180 3.42 -17.38 5.07
C GLN A 180 2.89 -16.28 6.00
N VAL A 181 3.80 -15.77 6.83
CA VAL A 181 3.59 -14.59 7.66
C VAL A 181 4.72 -13.58 7.43
N ALA A 182 4.44 -12.31 7.61
CA ALA A 182 5.45 -11.28 7.74
C ALA A 182 5.82 -11.12 9.21
N LEU A 183 7.07 -11.37 9.56
CA LEU A 183 7.66 -10.94 10.81
C LEU A 183 8.20 -9.53 10.58
N VAL A 184 7.73 -8.58 11.37
CA VAL A 184 8.16 -7.18 11.31
C VAL A 184 8.88 -6.79 12.59
N GLY A 185 9.75 -5.80 12.50
CA GLY A 185 10.48 -5.27 13.64
C GLY A 185 11.22 -3.98 13.27
N LYS A 186 11.82 -3.34 14.26
CA LYS A 186 12.65 -2.12 14.08
C LYS A 186 14.08 -2.44 14.46
N LEU A 187 14.99 -2.28 13.52
CA LEU A 187 16.43 -2.57 13.66
C LEU A 187 17.23 -1.28 13.82
N THR A 188 18.12 -1.25 14.79
CA THR A 188 19.12 -0.17 14.93
C THR A 188 20.38 -0.60 14.19
N PRO A 189 20.74 0.04 13.08
CA PRO A 189 21.96 -0.28 12.34
C PRO A 189 23.19 0.31 13.04
N ARG A 190 24.37 -0.29 12.83
CA ARG A 190 25.65 0.25 13.31
C ARG A 190 26.10 1.48 12.54
N GLU A 191 25.79 1.52 11.25
CA GLU A 191 26.07 2.63 10.36
C GLU A 191 24.76 3.24 9.84
N PRO A 192 24.74 4.55 9.55
CA PRO A 192 23.56 5.20 8.96
C PRO A 192 23.12 4.53 7.66
N HIS A 193 21.83 4.41 7.43
CA HIS A 193 21.25 3.74 6.24
C HIS A 193 21.33 4.57 4.95
N HIS A 194 21.63 5.86 5.02
CA HIS A 194 21.73 6.78 3.86
C HIS A 194 20.51 6.74 2.90
N GLY A 195 19.34 6.38 3.41
CA GLY A 195 18.13 6.26 2.61
C GLY A 195 18.08 5.03 1.69
N VAL A 196 18.95 4.05 1.85
CA VAL A 196 18.97 2.83 1.04
C VAL A 196 18.02 1.80 1.63
N ALA A 197 17.03 1.35 0.82
CA ALA A 197 16.20 0.20 1.12
C ALA A 197 16.82 -1.07 0.52
N PHE A 198 16.61 -2.21 1.14
CA PHE A 198 17.06 -3.51 0.64
C PHE A 198 15.86 -4.43 0.46
N GLU A 199 15.80 -5.08 -0.70
CA GLU A 199 14.86 -6.16 -1.00
C GLU A 199 15.68 -7.42 -1.31
N ARG A 200 15.61 -8.43 -0.44
CA ARG A 200 16.34 -9.67 -0.62
C ARG A 200 15.38 -10.83 -0.76
N PHE A 201 15.40 -11.44 -1.93
CA PHE A 201 14.64 -12.65 -2.18
C PHE A 201 15.36 -13.87 -1.61
N THR A 202 14.62 -14.66 -0.83
CA THR A 202 15.07 -15.95 -0.28
C THR A 202 14.07 -17.03 -0.67
N PRO A 203 14.46 -18.31 -0.65
CA PRO A 203 13.53 -19.41 -0.93
C PRO A 203 12.32 -19.48 -0.01
N GLU A 204 12.47 -19.00 1.24
CA GLU A 204 11.38 -18.95 2.22
C GLU A 204 10.45 -17.74 2.03
N GLY A 205 10.85 -16.77 1.20
CA GLY A 205 10.12 -15.55 0.92
C GLY A 205 11.02 -14.31 0.91
N PRO A 206 10.50 -13.16 0.50
CA PRO A 206 11.26 -11.91 0.47
C PRO A 206 11.53 -11.36 1.87
N MET A 207 12.64 -10.65 1.99
CA MET A 207 13.03 -9.88 3.16
C MET A 207 13.30 -8.44 2.73
N ALA A 208 12.70 -7.48 3.42
CA ALA A 208 12.91 -6.06 3.15
C ALA A 208 13.47 -5.34 4.38
N LEU A 209 14.39 -4.42 4.14
CA LEU A 209 14.84 -3.41 5.09
C LEU A 209 14.49 -2.04 4.52
N LEU A 210 13.66 -1.29 5.23
CA LEU A 210 13.17 0.02 4.81
C LEU A 210 13.74 1.09 5.74
N PRO A 211 14.35 2.18 5.21
CA PRO A 211 14.88 3.26 6.05
C PRO A 211 13.74 3.91 6.85
N LEU A 212 13.91 4.03 8.18
CA LEU A 212 12.90 4.50 9.11
C LEU A 212 13.51 5.38 10.19
N GLY A 213 13.52 6.70 10.00
CA GLY A 213 14.24 7.63 10.87
C GLY A 213 15.75 7.34 10.85
N ASN A 214 16.31 6.96 11.99
CA ASN A 214 17.69 6.46 12.11
C ASN A 214 17.78 4.92 12.18
N ARG A 215 16.67 4.21 11.93
CA ARG A 215 16.54 2.74 12.01
C ARG A 215 16.19 2.15 10.66
N TYR A 216 16.08 0.82 10.65
CA TYR A 216 15.40 0.09 9.58
C TYR A 216 14.10 -0.53 10.09
N GLY A 217 13.02 -0.41 9.30
CA GLY A 217 11.88 -1.30 9.40
C GLY A 217 12.21 -2.63 8.71
N LEU A 218 12.13 -3.73 9.45
CA LEU A 218 12.28 -5.08 8.93
C LEU A 218 10.91 -5.62 8.50
N VAL A 219 10.86 -6.23 7.32
CA VAL A 219 9.77 -7.13 6.90
C VAL A 219 10.41 -8.45 6.48
N TRP A 220 10.22 -9.51 7.23
CA TRP A 220 10.77 -10.84 6.95
C TRP A 220 9.64 -11.82 6.69
N THR A 221 9.46 -12.21 5.44
CA THR A 221 8.48 -13.23 5.06
C THR A 221 9.03 -14.62 5.33
N THR A 222 8.25 -15.44 6.06
CA THR A 222 8.63 -16.82 6.39
C THR A 222 7.38 -17.63 6.75
N THR A 223 7.55 -18.93 7.06
CA THR A 223 6.45 -19.79 7.55
C THR A 223 6.05 -19.45 8.98
N PRO A 224 4.79 -19.71 9.39
CA PRO A 224 4.34 -19.46 10.77
C PRO A 224 5.21 -20.17 11.82
N ALA A 225 5.60 -21.43 11.58
CA ALA A 225 6.47 -22.18 12.48
C ALA A 225 7.83 -21.52 12.67
N ARG A 226 8.45 -21.07 11.58
CA ARG A 226 9.74 -20.38 11.61
C ARG A 226 9.63 -19.02 12.28
N ALA A 227 8.56 -18.26 12.01
CA ALA A 227 8.32 -16.98 12.65
C ALA A 227 8.20 -17.11 14.18
N ASN A 228 7.45 -18.12 14.67
CA ASN A 228 7.33 -18.39 16.11
C ASN A 228 8.71 -18.74 16.73
N ALA A 229 9.51 -19.55 16.03
CA ALA A 229 10.88 -19.84 16.48
C ALA A 229 11.75 -18.57 16.55
N LEU A 230 11.66 -17.69 15.55
CA LEU A 230 12.39 -16.41 15.51
C LEU A 230 11.93 -15.45 16.62
N LEU A 231 10.63 -15.41 16.94
CA LEU A 231 10.11 -14.58 18.01
C LEU A 231 10.61 -15.02 19.40
N ALA A 232 10.88 -16.31 19.58
CA ALA A 232 11.38 -16.87 20.84
C ALA A 232 12.87 -16.65 21.08
N LEU A 233 13.63 -16.23 20.06
CA LEU A 233 15.08 -15.97 20.17
C LEU A 233 15.37 -14.70 20.99
N SER A 234 16.51 -14.70 21.66
CA SER A 234 17.10 -13.46 22.18
C SER A 234 17.45 -12.50 21.02
N ASP A 235 17.62 -11.23 21.32
CA ASP A 235 17.99 -10.23 20.31
C ASP A 235 19.30 -10.61 19.57
N ALA A 236 20.30 -11.08 20.31
CA ALA A 236 21.60 -11.48 19.73
C ALA A 236 21.45 -12.67 18.77
N GLU A 237 20.70 -13.70 19.15
CA GLU A 237 20.44 -14.86 18.31
C GLU A 237 19.61 -14.49 17.08
N PHE A 238 18.60 -13.63 17.25
CA PHE A 238 17.79 -13.14 16.15
C PHE A 238 18.64 -12.38 15.14
N LEU A 239 19.50 -11.43 15.60
CA LEU A 239 20.38 -10.65 14.74
C LEU A 239 21.41 -11.53 14.03
N ALA A 240 21.90 -12.60 14.67
CA ALA A 240 22.76 -13.57 14.01
C ALA A 240 22.03 -14.33 12.87
N GLN A 241 20.77 -14.76 13.10
CA GLN A 241 19.94 -15.36 12.06
C GLN A 241 19.63 -14.40 10.91
N LEU A 242 19.36 -13.14 11.23
CA LEU A 242 19.13 -12.09 10.23
C LEU A 242 20.37 -11.88 9.38
N ALA A 243 21.55 -11.75 9.99
CA ALA A 243 22.82 -11.57 9.29
C ALA A 243 23.15 -12.76 8.37
N ASP A 244 22.92 -14.00 8.82
CA ASP A 244 23.07 -15.19 7.97
C ASP A 244 22.15 -15.14 6.73
N ARG A 245 20.90 -14.70 6.92
CA ARG A 245 19.92 -14.63 5.82
C ARG A 245 20.21 -13.50 4.83
N PHE A 246 20.62 -12.33 5.30
CA PHE A 246 21.06 -11.25 4.44
C PHE A 246 22.38 -11.56 3.73
N GLY A 247 23.26 -12.38 4.32
CA GLY A 247 24.55 -12.76 3.78
C GLY A 247 25.67 -11.76 4.08
N SER A 248 26.89 -12.03 3.58
CA SER A 248 28.07 -11.21 3.82
C SER A 248 27.99 -9.85 3.11
N LYS A 249 28.76 -8.87 3.57
CA LYS A 249 28.96 -7.54 2.92
C LYS A 249 29.27 -7.65 1.43
N ALA A 250 30.05 -8.67 1.03
CA ALA A 250 30.41 -8.93 -0.37
C ALA A 250 29.21 -9.34 -1.25
N ALA A 251 28.20 -10.00 -0.66
CA ALA A 251 26.99 -10.41 -1.38
C ALA A 251 26.02 -9.23 -1.63
N LEU A 252 26.12 -8.17 -0.82
CA LEU A 252 25.24 -7.00 -0.89
C LEU A 252 25.90 -5.81 -1.61
N ARG A 253 27.17 -5.91 -1.99
CA ARG A 253 27.96 -4.85 -2.65
C ARG A 253 27.86 -3.48 -1.97
N HIS A 254 27.53 -3.43 -0.69
CA HIS A 254 27.30 -2.18 0.04
C HIS A 254 27.86 -2.27 1.46
N ASP A 255 28.68 -1.30 1.84
CA ASP A 255 29.21 -1.17 3.21
C ASP A 255 28.11 -0.80 4.22
N ALA A 256 26.94 -0.37 3.75
CA ALA A 256 25.82 0.11 4.57
C ALA A 256 25.19 -0.96 5.51
N LEU A 257 25.48 -2.26 5.32
CA LEU A 257 25.05 -3.32 6.22
C LEU A 257 26.21 -3.86 7.07
N SER A 258 26.86 -2.99 7.82
CA SER A 258 27.90 -3.39 8.80
C SER A 258 27.36 -4.20 9.98
N GLY A 259 26.06 -4.39 10.05
CA GLY A 259 25.35 -5.13 11.09
C GLY A 259 24.36 -4.28 11.87
N PHE A 260 23.68 -4.93 12.81
CA PHE A 260 22.67 -4.32 13.66
C PHE A 260 23.07 -4.46 15.12
N GLU A 261 22.71 -3.47 15.95
CA GLU A 261 22.98 -3.47 17.38
C GLU A 261 21.79 -3.99 18.18
N HIS A 262 20.57 -3.67 17.71
CA HIS A 262 19.34 -3.95 18.46
C HIS A 262 18.15 -4.19 17.52
N ILE A 263 17.20 -5.00 17.99
CA ILE A 263 15.88 -5.17 17.36
C ILE A 263 14.78 -4.92 18.40
N ALA A 264 13.73 -4.23 17.98
CA ALA A 264 12.57 -3.95 18.82
C ALA A 264 11.25 -4.26 18.08
N GLU A 265 10.18 -4.36 18.85
CA GLU A 265 8.80 -4.45 18.36
C GLU A 265 8.57 -5.61 17.38
N ARG A 266 9.11 -6.80 17.68
CA ARG A 266 8.89 -7.99 16.84
C ARG A 266 7.43 -8.45 16.91
N GLN A 267 6.78 -8.51 15.75
CA GLN A 267 5.39 -8.94 15.58
C GLN A 267 5.22 -9.74 14.29
N THR A 268 4.14 -10.51 14.18
CA THR A 268 3.82 -11.26 12.97
C THR A 268 2.43 -10.92 12.45
N PHE A 269 2.29 -10.92 11.11
CA PHE A 269 1.02 -10.72 10.41
C PHE A 269 0.84 -11.79 9.34
N PRO A 270 -0.34 -12.41 9.22
CA PRO A 270 -0.62 -13.38 8.16
C PRO A 270 -0.57 -12.70 6.78
N LEU A 271 -0.06 -13.43 5.79
CA LEU A 271 0.08 -12.95 4.42
C LEU A 271 -0.86 -13.70 3.49
N ARG A 272 -1.77 -12.96 2.89
CA ARG A 272 -2.73 -13.47 1.92
C ARG A 272 -2.84 -12.50 0.75
N LEU A 273 -3.06 -13.02 -0.44
CA LEU A 273 -3.56 -12.25 -1.56
C LEU A 273 -5.08 -12.37 -1.53
N GLU A 274 -5.76 -11.26 -1.42
CA GLU A 274 -7.21 -11.21 -1.55
C GLU A 274 -7.60 -10.15 -2.56
N TYR A 275 -8.43 -10.49 -3.52
CA TYR A 275 -8.92 -9.50 -4.49
C TYR A 275 -10.34 -9.81 -4.95
N ALA A 276 -11.10 -8.75 -5.16
CA ALA A 276 -12.43 -8.85 -5.72
C ALA A 276 -12.35 -9.23 -7.21
N SER A 277 -13.21 -10.12 -7.67
CA SER A 277 -13.31 -10.47 -9.10
C SER A 277 -13.76 -9.28 -9.94
N ARG A 278 -14.60 -8.42 -9.37
CA ARG A 278 -15.08 -7.16 -9.94
C ARG A 278 -14.89 -6.05 -8.91
N ILE A 279 -14.41 -4.89 -9.33
CA ILE A 279 -14.25 -3.72 -8.45
C ILE A 279 -15.43 -2.76 -8.54
N VAL A 280 -16.34 -3.00 -9.44
CA VAL A 280 -17.57 -2.23 -9.61
C VAL A 280 -18.77 -3.18 -9.68
N ASP A 281 -19.85 -2.73 -9.12
CA ASP A 281 -21.16 -3.36 -9.17
C ASP A 281 -22.22 -2.25 -9.24
N GLU A 282 -23.52 -2.58 -9.20
CA GLU A 282 -24.59 -1.60 -9.27
C GLU A 282 -24.39 -0.52 -8.18
N ARG A 283 -24.18 0.74 -8.61
CA ARG A 283 -23.99 1.90 -7.73
C ARG A 283 -22.85 1.76 -6.69
N ARG A 284 -21.91 0.83 -6.87
CA ARG A 284 -20.84 0.55 -5.91
C ARG A 284 -19.49 0.41 -6.59
N VAL A 285 -18.45 0.97 -5.94
CA VAL A 285 -17.04 0.80 -6.32
C VAL A 285 -16.23 0.39 -5.10
N LEU A 286 -15.29 -0.55 -5.28
CA LEU A 286 -14.36 -1.02 -4.26
C LEU A 286 -13.01 -0.34 -4.46
N LEU A 287 -12.40 0.13 -3.36
CA LEU A 287 -11.11 0.83 -3.35
C LEU A 287 -10.14 0.23 -2.34
N GLY A 288 -8.85 0.32 -2.63
CA GLY A 288 -7.80 -0.14 -1.72
C GLY A 288 -7.97 -1.62 -1.35
N ASN A 289 -7.86 -1.96 -0.06
CA ASN A 289 -7.97 -3.35 0.39
C ASN A 289 -9.37 -3.96 0.17
N ALA A 290 -10.43 -3.17 0.04
CA ALA A 290 -11.73 -3.66 -0.36
C ALA A 290 -11.69 -4.24 -1.79
N ALA A 291 -10.93 -3.63 -2.69
CA ALA A 291 -10.70 -4.11 -4.05
C ALA A 291 -9.62 -5.19 -4.12
N GLN A 292 -8.47 -4.97 -3.50
CA GLN A 292 -7.34 -5.89 -3.47
C GLN A 292 -6.41 -5.66 -2.26
N ALA A 293 -6.16 -6.70 -1.47
CA ALA A 293 -5.12 -6.75 -0.45
C ALA A 293 -3.95 -7.58 -0.98
N LEU A 294 -2.84 -6.93 -1.27
CA LEU A 294 -1.65 -7.56 -1.86
C LEU A 294 -0.66 -7.95 -0.78
N HIS A 295 0.20 -8.93 -1.09
CA HIS A 295 1.38 -9.22 -0.28
C HIS A 295 2.27 -7.96 -0.17
N PRO A 296 2.88 -7.67 1.00
CA PRO A 296 3.65 -6.44 1.23
C PRO A 296 4.94 -6.32 0.42
N VAL A 297 5.30 -7.32 -0.40
CA VAL A 297 6.47 -7.26 -1.26
C VAL A 297 6.44 -5.99 -2.12
N ALA A 298 7.54 -5.26 -2.14
CA ALA A 298 7.71 -3.98 -2.84
C ALA A 298 6.67 -2.88 -2.47
N GLY A 299 5.88 -3.02 -1.39
CA GLY A 299 4.98 -1.99 -0.86
C GLY A 299 3.85 -1.53 -1.80
N GLN A 300 3.46 -2.34 -2.81
CA GLN A 300 2.58 -1.89 -3.90
C GLN A 300 1.09 -1.75 -3.53
N GLY A 301 0.60 -2.54 -2.57
CA GLY A 301 -0.85 -2.61 -2.29
C GLY A 301 -1.46 -1.26 -1.89
N PHE A 302 -0.80 -0.55 -0.97
CA PHE A 302 -1.27 0.75 -0.50
C PHE A 302 -1.20 1.83 -1.60
N ASN A 303 -0.10 1.86 -2.35
CA ASN A 303 0.10 2.81 -3.45
C ASN A 303 -0.94 2.61 -4.57
N LEU A 304 -1.30 1.37 -4.88
CA LEU A 304 -2.35 1.05 -5.83
C LEU A 304 -3.71 1.58 -5.35
N GLY A 305 -4.05 1.38 -4.06
CA GLY A 305 -5.29 1.87 -3.47
C GLY A 305 -5.42 3.40 -3.49
N LEU A 306 -4.31 4.12 -3.26
CA LEU A 306 -4.30 5.60 -3.36
C LEU A 306 -4.54 6.06 -4.80
N ARG A 307 -3.91 5.41 -5.78
CA ARG A 307 -4.15 5.70 -7.20
C ARG A 307 -5.59 5.39 -7.60
N ASP A 308 -6.16 4.27 -7.11
CA ASP A 308 -7.56 3.93 -7.35
C ASP A 308 -8.51 5.03 -6.88
N ALA A 309 -8.29 5.56 -5.66
CA ALA A 309 -9.11 6.62 -5.10
C ALA A 309 -8.96 7.94 -5.86
N TYR A 310 -7.72 8.33 -6.16
CA TYR A 310 -7.45 9.59 -6.86
C TYR A 310 -7.99 9.56 -8.30
N GLU A 311 -7.83 8.47 -9.03
CA GLU A 311 -8.37 8.32 -10.38
C GLU A 311 -9.90 8.24 -10.39
N LEU A 312 -10.52 7.64 -9.35
CA LEU A 312 -11.98 7.69 -9.21
C LEU A 312 -12.45 9.13 -9.02
N ALA A 313 -11.75 9.94 -8.21
CA ALA A 313 -12.09 11.35 -8.05
C ALA A 313 -12.03 12.10 -9.38
N GLN A 314 -10.96 11.89 -10.19
CA GLN A 314 -10.84 12.52 -11.50
C GLN A 314 -11.98 12.11 -12.47
N GLU A 315 -12.40 10.84 -12.41
CA GLU A 315 -13.50 10.34 -13.21
C GLU A 315 -14.84 10.96 -12.76
N LEU A 316 -15.06 11.08 -11.46
CA LEU A 316 -16.26 11.71 -10.89
C LEU A 316 -16.37 13.19 -11.26
N LEU A 317 -15.25 13.93 -11.17
CA LEU A 317 -15.19 15.36 -11.56
C LEU A 317 -15.46 15.60 -13.05
N ALA A 318 -15.15 14.62 -13.89
CA ALA A 318 -15.41 14.69 -15.33
C ALA A 318 -16.80 14.16 -15.74
N THR A 319 -17.56 13.60 -14.79
CA THR A 319 -18.83 12.92 -15.05
C THR A 319 -20.01 13.84 -14.70
N PRO A 320 -21.02 14.02 -15.59
CA PRO A 320 -22.23 14.73 -15.22
C PRO A 320 -22.90 14.10 -13.97
N ARG A 321 -23.42 14.95 -13.08
CA ARG A 321 -23.96 14.56 -11.77
C ARG A 321 -24.98 13.41 -11.86
N GLU A 322 -25.83 13.43 -12.90
CA GLU A 322 -26.89 12.45 -13.13
C GLU A 322 -26.33 11.09 -13.54
N ALA A 323 -25.14 11.06 -14.14
CA ALA A 323 -24.47 9.85 -14.61
C ALA A 323 -23.57 9.20 -13.54
N ILE A 324 -23.35 9.88 -12.40
CA ILE A 324 -22.58 9.33 -11.28
C ILE A 324 -23.19 7.99 -10.83
N GLY A 325 -22.33 6.96 -10.73
CA GLY A 325 -22.73 5.61 -10.34
C GLY A 325 -23.52 4.83 -11.40
N ALA A 326 -23.81 5.41 -12.57
CA ALA A 326 -24.41 4.66 -13.66
C ALA A 326 -23.49 3.55 -14.18
N ARG A 327 -24.09 2.52 -14.77
CA ARG A 327 -23.35 1.33 -15.22
C ARG A 327 -22.23 1.65 -16.18
N ASP A 328 -22.45 2.57 -17.14
CA ASP A 328 -21.45 2.93 -18.15
C ASP A 328 -20.28 3.73 -17.53
N HIS A 329 -20.58 4.64 -16.60
CA HIS A 329 -19.58 5.37 -15.81
C HIS A 329 -18.68 4.38 -15.04
N LEU A 330 -19.28 3.48 -14.26
CA LEU A 330 -18.52 2.49 -13.49
C LEU A 330 -17.74 1.52 -14.37
N ALA A 331 -18.30 1.13 -15.53
CA ALA A 331 -17.60 0.30 -16.51
C ALA A 331 -16.38 1.02 -17.13
N ALA A 332 -16.46 2.34 -17.37
CA ALA A 332 -15.35 3.15 -17.86
C ALA A 332 -14.22 3.20 -16.82
N TYR A 333 -14.53 3.51 -15.57
CA TYR A 333 -13.58 3.45 -14.47
C TYR A 333 -12.91 2.08 -14.34
N ALA A 334 -13.68 1.00 -14.32
CA ALA A 334 -13.15 -0.36 -14.20
C ALA A 334 -12.21 -0.73 -15.35
N ARG A 335 -12.52 -0.34 -16.59
CA ARG A 335 -11.65 -0.54 -17.77
C ARG A 335 -10.33 0.22 -17.62
N ARG A 336 -10.37 1.47 -17.17
CA ARG A 336 -9.19 2.31 -16.96
C ARG A 336 -8.28 1.74 -15.88
N ARG A 337 -8.84 1.25 -14.76
CA ARG A 337 -8.05 0.70 -13.64
C ARG A 337 -7.52 -0.72 -13.89
N ARG A 338 -8.13 -1.45 -14.84
CA ARG A 338 -7.82 -2.87 -15.08
C ARG A 338 -6.34 -3.15 -15.35
N PRO A 339 -5.61 -2.42 -16.21
CA PRO A 339 -4.20 -2.70 -16.48
C PRO A 339 -3.30 -2.53 -15.23
N ASP A 340 -3.47 -1.43 -14.50
CA ASP A 340 -2.68 -1.14 -13.29
C ASP A 340 -2.93 -2.19 -12.19
N ARG A 341 -4.19 -2.58 -12.01
CA ARG A 341 -4.61 -3.60 -11.07
C ARG A 341 -4.07 -4.98 -11.44
N ILE A 342 -4.21 -5.41 -12.69
CA ILE A 342 -3.69 -6.71 -13.16
C ILE A 342 -2.18 -6.73 -13.00
N ALA A 343 -1.47 -5.68 -13.39
CA ALA A 343 -0.03 -5.61 -13.26
C ALA A 343 0.42 -5.65 -11.80
N GLY A 344 -0.24 -4.92 -10.90
CA GLY A 344 0.08 -4.97 -9.46
C GLY A 344 -0.09 -6.37 -8.87
N ILE A 345 -1.20 -7.04 -9.18
CA ILE A 345 -1.48 -8.41 -8.73
C ILE A 345 -0.47 -9.39 -9.35
N ALA A 346 -0.28 -9.35 -10.68
CA ALA A 346 0.60 -10.26 -11.40
C ALA A 346 2.06 -10.07 -11.00
N PHE A 347 2.50 -8.82 -10.80
CA PHE A 347 3.84 -8.51 -10.33
C PHE A 347 4.09 -9.10 -8.94
N THR A 348 3.21 -8.81 -7.98
CA THR A 348 3.34 -9.30 -6.61
C THR A 348 3.30 -10.83 -6.55
N HIS A 349 2.31 -11.43 -7.18
CA HIS A 349 2.15 -12.90 -7.22
C HIS A 349 3.28 -13.58 -8.00
N GLY A 350 3.70 -12.99 -9.13
CA GLY A 350 4.79 -13.47 -9.96
C GLY A 350 6.15 -13.44 -9.24
N LEU A 351 6.45 -12.35 -8.51
CA LEU A 351 7.67 -12.28 -7.69
C LEU A 351 7.73 -13.41 -6.66
N LEU A 352 6.63 -13.65 -5.95
CA LEU A 352 6.56 -14.72 -4.96
C LEU A 352 6.69 -16.11 -5.61
N GLY A 353 6.04 -16.34 -6.75
CA GLY A 353 6.15 -17.60 -7.49
C GLY A 353 7.54 -17.84 -8.06
N VAL A 354 8.16 -16.80 -8.62
CA VAL A 354 9.51 -16.91 -9.23
C VAL A 354 10.59 -17.04 -8.16
N PHE A 355 10.55 -16.26 -7.07
CA PHE A 355 11.62 -16.20 -6.06
C PHE A 355 11.38 -17.08 -4.83
N GLY A 356 10.15 -17.51 -4.56
CA GLY A 356 9.75 -18.33 -3.40
C GLY A 356 9.94 -19.84 -3.59
N THR A 357 10.88 -20.28 -4.41
CA THR A 357 11.15 -21.71 -4.65
C THR A 357 12.64 -21.99 -4.70
N ASP A 358 13.07 -23.13 -4.17
CA ASP A 358 14.45 -23.61 -4.20
C ASP A 358 14.83 -24.28 -5.54
N ALA A 359 13.99 -24.21 -6.59
CA ALA A 359 14.25 -24.85 -7.86
C ALA A 359 15.59 -24.37 -8.47
N PRO A 360 16.62 -25.23 -8.56
CA PRO A 360 17.95 -24.83 -9.06
C PRO A 360 17.91 -24.28 -10.48
N LEU A 361 16.99 -24.80 -11.30
CA LEU A 361 16.77 -24.38 -12.68
C LEU A 361 16.31 -22.91 -12.80
N LEU A 362 15.72 -22.33 -11.75
CA LEU A 362 15.26 -20.95 -11.76
C LEU A 362 16.30 -19.96 -11.20
N SER A 363 17.35 -20.42 -10.54
CA SER A 363 18.37 -19.53 -9.94
C SER A 363 19.11 -18.71 -11.00
N TRP A 364 19.46 -19.33 -12.13
CA TRP A 364 20.13 -18.69 -13.27
C TRP A 364 19.23 -17.66 -13.99
N PRO A 365 17.99 -18.00 -14.42
CA PRO A 365 17.08 -17.02 -15.02
C PRO A 365 16.78 -15.81 -14.13
N ARG A 366 16.63 -16.01 -12.81
CA ARG A 366 16.44 -14.93 -11.84
C ARG A 366 17.65 -13.99 -11.79
N GLY A 367 18.85 -14.56 -11.68
CA GLY A 367 20.07 -13.79 -11.66
C GLY A 367 20.28 -12.99 -12.95
N LEU A 368 20.01 -13.62 -14.09
CA LEU A 368 20.07 -12.97 -15.40
C LEU A 368 19.05 -11.83 -15.50
N ALA A 369 17.81 -12.04 -15.05
CA ALA A 369 16.77 -11.01 -15.06
C ALA A 369 17.16 -9.78 -14.20
N LEU A 370 17.71 -9.99 -13.00
CA LEU A 370 18.19 -8.89 -12.16
C LEU A 370 19.39 -8.18 -12.82
N THR A 371 20.34 -8.93 -13.40
CA THR A 371 21.50 -8.34 -14.09
C THR A 371 21.06 -7.54 -15.32
N LEU A 372 20.12 -8.05 -16.11
CA LEU A 372 19.59 -7.32 -17.27
C LEU A 372 18.81 -6.07 -16.84
N LEU A 373 18.03 -6.18 -15.77
CA LEU A 373 17.35 -5.01 -15.20
C LEU A 373 18.34 -3.93 -14.79
N ASP A 374 19.46 -4.30 -14.17
CA ASP A 374 20.49 -3.36 -13.73
C ASP A 374 21.29 -2.77 -14.91
N SER A 375 21.62 -3.61 -15.92
CA SER A 375 22.51 -3.27 -17.01
C SER A 375 21.84 -2.54 -18.17
N LEU A 376 20.51 -2.58 -18.29
CA LEU A 376 19.76 -1.96 -19.39
C LEU A 376 19.03 -0.68 -18.92
N PRO A 377 19.59 0.53 -19.13
CA PRO A 377 19.05 1.77 -18.59
C PRO A 377 17.59 2.03 -18.99
N VAL A 378 17.22 1.71 -20.23
CA VAL A 378 15.85 1.90 -20.72
C VAL A 378 14.86 1.01 -19.98
N VAL A 379 15.23 -0.27 -19.77
CA VAL A 379 14.39 -1.25 -19.04
C VAL A 379 14.29 -0.84 -17.57
N LYS A 380 15.43 -0.50 -16.95
CA LYS A 380 15.49 -0.02 -15.56
C LYS A 380 14.60 1.21 -15.37
N HIS A 381 14.73 2.20 -16.24
CA HIS A 381 13.93 3.43 -16.18
C HIS A 381 12.43 3.13 -16.33
N ALA A 382 12.03 2.36 -17.34
CA ALA A 382 10.63 2.02 -17.57
C ALA A 382 10.04 1.21 -16.38
N PHE A 383 10.79 0.23 -15.87
CA PHE A 383 10.40 -0.55 -14.71
C PHE A 383 10.22 0.33 -13.47
N THR A 384 11.22 1.17 -13.17
CA THR A 384 11.17 2.09 -12.02
C THR A 384 9.97 3.02 -12.11
N ARG A 385 9.74 3.64 -13.27
CA ARG A 385 8.57 4.51 -13.45
C ARG A 385 7.24 3.78 -13.28
N ALA A 386 7.11 2.57 -13.80
CA ALA A 386 5.90 1.75 -13.60
C ALA A 386 5.65 1.45 -12.11
N MET A 387 6.71 1.17 -11.35
CA MET A 387 6.64 0.95 -9.91
C MET A 387 6.24 2.21 -9.12
N LEU A 388 6.73 3.38 -9.53
CA LEU A 388 6.52 4.65 -8.83
C LEU A 388 5.17 5.29 -9.16
N PHE A 389 4.71 5.23 -10.40
CA PHE A 389 3.57 5.97 -10.92
C PHE A 389 2.42 5.08 -11.40
N GLY A 390 2.63 3.75 -11.50
CA GLY A 390 1.70 2.84 -12.17
C GLY A 390 1.92 2.80 -13.69
N ILE A 391 1.12 1.98 -14.36
CA ILE A 391 1.23 1.79 -15.82
C ILE A 391 0.69 3.01 -16.57
N HIS A 392 -0.40 3.62 -16.08
CA HIS A 392 -0.99 4.82 -16.65
C HIS A 392 -0.34 6.07 -16.04
N GLN A 393 0.76 6.54 -16.63
CA GLN A 393 1.54 7.69 -16.15
C GLN A 393 0.86 9.05 -16.35
N GLY A 394 -0.32 9.11 -16.94
CA GLY A 394 -0.96 10.34 -17.43
C GLY A 394 -1.73 11.17 -16.40
N THR A 395 -1.88 10.72 -15.15
CA THR A 395 -2.71 11.37 -14.12
C THR A 395 -1.93 11.98 -12.96
N LEU A 396 -0.61 11.79 -12.91
CA LEU A 396 0.25 12.31 -11.83
C LEU A 396 1.28 13.32 -12.29
#